data_64202c430a749bff7a29bc4bf95ed101
#
_entry.id   64202c430a749bff7a29bc4bf95ed101
#
_cell.length_a   1.000
_cell.length_b   1.000
_cell.length_c   1.000
_cell.angle_alpha   90.00
_cell.angle_beta   90.00
_cell.angle_gamma   90.00
#
_symmetry.space_group_name_H-M   'P 1'
#
loop_
_entity.id
_entity.type
_entity.pdbx_description
1 polymer ?
#
loop_
_entity_poly.entity_id
_entity_poly.type
_entity_poly.pdbx_seq_one_letter_code
_entity_poly.pdbx_strand_id
1 'polypeptide(L)'
;YQLGGESYFAPGQLVGDFLAGRASEKLGEVKPSYKPGVKLTDLTGNHATTVLPPYAIEAIQEALPEFGKQIKGFDRPDALLTGVETRTSAPIRIRRHVEKDVLAFQSVNTAGLYPAGEGAGYAGGIMSAAIDGIKVAEALAKYYSK
;
A
#
# COMPACT_ATOMS: atom_id res chain seq x y z
N TYR A 1 -7.49 -9.66 4.98
CA TYR A 1 -8.36 -9.65 6.17
C TYR A 1 -8.57 -11.06 6.72
N GLN A 2 -9.03 -12.01 5.91
CA GLN A 2 -9.26 -13.42 6.32
C GLN A 2 -7.98 -14.08 6.88
N LEU A 3 -6.85 -13.96 6.18
CA LEU A 3 -5.57 -14.49 6.63
C LEU A 3 -5.06 -13.85 7.92
N GLY A 4 -5.44 -12.61 8.20
CA GLY A 4 -5.21 -11.94 9.48
C GLY A 4 -6.15 -12.42 10.61
N GLY A 5 -7.07 -13.34 10.32
CA GLY A 5 -8.02 -13.91 11.30
C GLY A 5 -9.21 -13.00 11.57
N GLU A 6 -9.61 -12.18 10.61
CA GLU A 6 -10.82 -11.35 10.64
C GLU A 6 -10.89 -10.35 11.81
N SER A 7 -9.73 -9.89 12.28
CA SER A 7 -9.62 -9.01 13.45
C SER A 7 -8.66 -7.84 13.22
N TYR A 8 -8.47 -7.41 11.96
CA TYR A 8 -7.54 -6.35 11.57
C TYR A 8 -6.06 -6.63 11.90
N PHE A 9 -5.70 -7.84 12.31
CA PHE A 9 -4.32 -8.26 12.32
C PHE A 9 -3.81 -8.42 10.89
N ALA A 10 -2.59 -7.97 10.63
CA ALA A 10 -1.96 -8.23 9.36
C ALA A 10 -1.48 -9.69 9.31
N PRO A 11 -1.69 -10.42 8.21
CA PRO A 11 -1.03 -11.70 8.03
C PRO A 11 0.48 -11.49 7.90
N GLY A 12 1.29 -12.36 8.49
CA GLY A 12 2.74 -12.24 8.44
C GLY A 12 3.45 -13.58 8.44
N GLN A 13 4.68 -13.57 7.91
CA GLN A 13 5.52 -14.76 7.82
C GLN A 13 6.99 -14.35 7.94
N LEU A 14 7.80 -15.16 8.60
CA LEU A 14 9.26 -14.91 8.63
C LEU A 14 9.86 -15.14 7.24
N VAL A 15 10.84 -14.34 6.87
CA VAL A 15 11.53 -14.47 5.58
C VAL A 15 12.10 -15.86 5.37
N GLY A 16 12.74 -16.43 6.37
CA GLY A 16 13.29 -17.80 6.27
C GLY A 16 12.22 -18.86 6.01
N ASP A 17 11.06 -18.74 6.64
CA ASP A 17 9.94 -19.66 6.45
C ASP A 17 9.25 -19.44 5.11
N PHE A 18 9.13 -18.16 4.67
CA PHE A 18 8.61 -17.80 3.35
C PHE A 18 9.46 -18.39 2.22
N LEU A 19 10.79 -18.27 2.33
CA LEU A 19 11.72 -18.85 1.35
C LEU A 19 11.68 -20.39 1.35
N ALA A 20 11.41 -20.99 2.51
CA ALA A 20 11.26 -22.44 2.66
C ALA A 20 9.85 -22.96 2.32
N GLY A 21 8.90 -22.09 1.97
CA GLY A 21 7.53 -22.47 1.62
C GLY A 21 6.74 -23.08 2.78
N ARG A 22 6.96 -22.65 4.02
CA ARG A 22 6.30 -23.19 5.21
C ARG A 22 5.76 -22.10 6.13
N ALA A 23 4.68 -22.39 6.84
CA ALA A 23 4.09 -21.47 7.81
C ALA A 23 5.08 -21.11 8.95
N SER A 24 4.98 -19.87 9.46
CA SER A 24 5.72 -19.46 10.66
C SER A 24 4.89 -19.71 11.92
N GLU A 25 5.51 -20.29 12.93
CA GLU A 25 4.84 -20.63 14.19
C GLU A 25 5.05 -19.58 15.29
N LYS A 26 6.19 -18.90 15.29
CA LYS A 26 6.57 -17.92 16.31
C LYS A 26 7.35 -16.76 15.71
N LEU A 27 7.21 -15.57 16.29
CA LEU A 27 8.02 -14.39 15.94
C LEU A 27 9.50 -14.61 16.33
N GLY A 28 10.40 -14.09 15.49
CA GLY A 28 11.81 -14.00 15.80
C GLY A 28 12.14 -12.83 16.76
N GLU A 29 13.36 -12.32 16.68
CA GLU A 29 13.80 -11.16 17.46
C GLU A 29 13.11 -9.87 16.97
N VAL A 30 12.85 -9.76 15.68
CA VAL A 30 12.17 -8.64 15.06
C VAL A 30 10.69 -8.64 15.45
N LYS A 31 10.25 -7.55 16.07
CA LYS A 31 8.84 -7.39 16.50
C LYS A 31 8.10 -6.48 15.51
N PRO A 32 6.84 -6.82 15.14
CA PRO A 32 6.05 -5.98 14.28
C PRO A 32 5.67 -4.65 14.98
N SER A 33 5.75 -3.55 14.23
CA SER A 33 5.26 -2.24 14.70
C SER A 33 3.78 -2.01 14.35
N TYR A 34 3.21 -2.82 13.46
CA TYR A 34 1.82 -2.72 13.04
C TYR A 34 0.84 -2.92 14.20
N LYS A 35 -0.24 -2.13 14.22
CA LYS A 35 -1.31 -2.23 15.21
C LYS A 35 -2.62 -2.67 14.55
N PRO A 36 -3.37 -3.63 15.09
CA PRO A 36 -3.26 -4.25 16.43
C PRO A 36 -2.14 -5.29 16.55
N GLY A 37 -1.52 -5.72 15.46
CA GLY A 37 -0.42 -6.67 15.44
C GLY A 37 -0.42 -7.54 14.18
N VAL A 38 0.44 -8.53 14.18
CA VAL A 38 0.58 -9.50 13.08
C VAL A 38 0.14 -10.88 13.54
N LYS A 39 -0.67 -11.56 12.74
CA LYS A 39 -0.98 -12.97 12.89
C LYS A 39 -0.09 -13.77 11.95
N LEU A 40 0.74 -14.64 12.53
CA LEU A 40 1.59 -15.50 11.73
C LEU A 40 0.74 -16.47 10.91
N THR A 41 1.10 -16.63 9.65
CA THR A 41 0.39 -17.46 8.69
C THR A 41 1.36 -17.90 7.59
N ASP A 42 0.89 -18.73 6.69
CA ASP A 42 1.59 -19.07 5.46
C ASP A 42 1.16 -18.14 4.34
N LEU A 43 2.05 -17.22 3.93
CA LEU A 43 1.82 -16.33 2.80
C LEU A 43 2.08 -17.02 1.46
N THR A 44 2.78 -18.17 1.47
CA THR A 44 3.08 -18.98 0.28
C THR A 44 2.05 -20.09 0.04
N GLY A 45 1.13 -20.32 0.96
CA GLY A 45 0.20 -21.44 1.05
C GLY A 45 -0.45 -21.88 -0.28
N ASN A 46 -1.34 -22.80 -0.29
CA ASN A 46 -1.97 -23.22 -1.53
C ASN A 46 -2.78 -22.06 -2.15
N HIS A 47 -2.94 -22.06 -3.46
CA HIS A 47 -3.48 -20.96 -4.28
C HIS A 47 -4.81 -20.35 -3.82
N ALA A 48 -5.57 -21.04 -3.00
CA ALA A 48 -6.85 -20.57 -2.47
C ALA A 48 -6.70 -19.62 -1.26
N THR A 49 -5.54 -19.58 -0.62
CA THR A 49 -5.30 -18.85 0.62
C THR A 49 -4.12 -17.87 0.58
N THR A 50 -3.48 -17.72 -0.58
CA THR A 50 -2.38 -16.76 -0.75
C THR A 50 -2.87 -15.32 -0.78
N VAL A 51 -2.07 -14.41 -0.23
CA VAL A 51 -2.36 -12.95 -0.29
C VAL A 51 -2.01 -12.35 -1.65
N LEU A 52 -1.13 -13.00 -2.41
CA LEU A 52 -0.66 -12.58 -3.73
C LEU A 52 -0.80 -13.72 -4.74
N PRO A 53 -0.87 -13.41 -6.04
CA PRO A 53 -0.81 -14.45 -7.08
C PRO A 53 0.49 -15.26 -7.01
N PRO A 54 0.48 -16.55 -7.40
CA PRO A 54 1.66 -17.42 -7.33
C PRO A 54 2.91 -16.85 -7.99
N TYR A 55 2.78 -16.27 -9.19
CA TYR A 55 3.91 -15.66 -9.90
C TYR A 55 4.58 -14.52 -9.11
N ALA A 56 3.81 -13.78 -8.32
CA ALA A 56 4.35 -12.70 -7.47
C ALA A 56 5.07 -13.27 -6.25
N ILE A 57 4.55 -14.36 -5.67
CA ILE A 57 5.22 -15.08 -4.59
C ILE A 57 6.57 -15.64 -5.05
N GLU A 58 6.59 -16.33 -6.18
CA GLU A 58 7.81 -16.87 -6.81
C GLU A 58 8.83 -15.77 -7.08
N ALA A 59 8.41 -14.66 -7.70
CA ALA A 59 9.29 -13.53 -7.96
C ALA A 59 9.88 -12.93 -6.68
N ILE A 60 9.08 -12.82 -5.59
CA ILE A 60 9.58 -12.32 -4.30
C ILE A 60 10.56 -13.32 -3.67
N GLN A 61 10.29 -14.63 -3.75
CA GLN A 61 11.20 -15.67 -3.26
C GLN A 61 12.56 -15.66 -3.98
N GLU A 62 12.57 -15.38 -5.28
CA GLU A 62 13.80 -15.22 -6.05
C GLU A 62 14.53 -13.90 -5.70
N ALA A 63 13.79 -12.80 -5.56
CA ALA A 63 14.35 -11.48 -5.33
C ALA A 63 14.97 -11.29 -3.95
N LEU A 64 14.37 -11.84 -2.89
CA LEU A 64 14.83 -11.64 -1.51
C LEU A 64 16.31 -12.03 -1.30
N PRO A 65 16.78 -13.23 -1.73
CA PRO A 65 18.18 -13.59 -1.62
C PRO A 65 19.11 -12.70 -2.48
N GLU A 66 18.64 -12.25 -3.65
CA GLU A 66 19.43 -11.35 -4.50
C GLU A 66 19.60 -9.97 -3.86
N PHE A 67 18.58 -9.45 -3.21
CA PHE A 67 18.71 -8.23 -2.42
C PHE A 67 19.59 -8.44 -1.19
N GLY A 68 19.56 -9.61 -0.55
CA GLY A 68 20.44 -9.96 0.55
C GLY A 68 21.92 -9.91 0.20
N LYS A 69 22.29 -10.22 -1.05
CA LYS A 69 23.68 -10.08 -1.56
C LYS A 69 24.13 -8.62 -1.66
N GLN A 70 23.20 -7.70 -1.90
CA GLN A 70 23.48 -6.27 -2.07
C GLN A 70 23.31 -5.49 -0.77
N ILE A 71 22.36 -5.87 0.06
CA ILE A 71 22.00 -5.18 1.29
C ILE A 71 22.08 -6.19 2.44
N LYS A 72 23.16 -6.11 3.21
CA LYS A 72 23.39 -7.03 4.32
C LYS A 72 22.22 -7.07 5.30
N GLY A 73 21.63 -8.24 5.49
CA GLY A 73 20.52 -8.47 6.40
C GLY A 73 19.15 -8.21 5.82
N PHE A 74 19.03 -7.92 4.52
CA PHE A 74 17.74 -7.76 3.86
C PHE A 74 16.93 -9.07 3.86
N ASP A 75 17.62 -10.20 3.71
CA ASP A 75 17.08 -11.56 3.69
C ASP A 75 17.22 -12.30 5.03
N ARG A 76 17.34 -11.56 6.14
CA ARG A 76 17.46 -12.20 7.48
C ARG A 76 16.32 -13.19 7.69
N PRO A 77 16.62 -14.43 8.12
CA PRO A 77 15.59 -15.45 8.30
C PRO A 77 14.49 -15.08 9.32
N ASP A 78 14.82 -14.25 10.31
CA ASP A 78 13.92 -13.75 11.34
C ASP A 78 13.26 -12.40 11.02
N ALA A 79 13.55 -11.81 9.86
CA ALA A 79 12.81 -10.64 9.38
C ALA A 79 11.36 -11.01 9.08
N LEU A 80 10.45 -10.07 9.31
CA LEU A 80 9.02 -10.31 9.19
C LEU A 80 8.46 -9.69 7.90
N LEU A 81 7.92 -10.52 7.04
CA LEU A 81 7.04 -10.10 5.95
C LEU A 81 5.66 -9.84 6.51
N THR A 82 5.11 -8.68 6.24
CA THR A 82 3.74 -8.32 6.64
C THR A 82 2.89 -8.13 5.40
N GLY A 83 1.91 -8.94 5.22
CA GLY A 83 1.00 -8.90 4.07
C GLY A 83 -0.23 -8.05 4.37
N VAL A 84 -0.83 -7.41 3.44
CA VAL A 84 -0.39 -7.12 2.07
C VAL A 84 -0.83 -5.69 1.76
N GLU A 85 0.04 -4.89 1.19
CA GLU A 85 -0.34 -3.63 0.58
C GLU A 85 -0.44 -3.83 -0.94
N THR A 86 -1.67 -3.90 -1.44
CA THR A 86 -1.96 -4.16 -2.86
C THR A 86 -2.52 -2.95 -3.59
N ARG A 87 -2.75 -1.85 -2.87
CA ARG A 87 -3.29 -0.63 -3.44
C ARG A 87 -2.29 0.51 -3.36
N THR A 88 -1.85 1.00 -4.52
CA THR A 88 -0.95 2.16 -4.64
C THR A 88 -1.70 3.45 -5.01
N SER A 89 -2.96 3.37 -5.42
CA SER A 89 -3.78 4.52 -5.80
C SER A 89 -5.28 4.22 -5.62
N ALA A 90 -6.12 5.26 -5.61
CA ALA A 90 -7.56 5.08 -5.56
C ALA A 90 -8.05 4.34 -6.82
N PRO A 91 -8.94 3.33 -6.68
CA PRO A 91 -9.47 2.58 -7.81
C PRO A 91 -10.48 3.39 -8.64
N ILE A 92 -10.93 4.52 -8.12
CA ILE A 92 -11.87 5.45 -8.76
C ILE A 92 -11.26 6.85 -8.83
N ARG A 93 -11.76 7.65 -9.77
CA ARG A 93 -11.40 9.06 -9.89
C ARG A 93 -12.65 9.93 -9.80
N ILE A 94 -12.67 10.86 -8.86
CA ILE A 94 -13.71 11.87 -8.75
C ILE A 94 -13.41 12.95 -9.77
N ARG A 95 -14.19 13.03 -10.85
CA ARG A 95 -13.94 13.95 -11.97
C ARG A 95 -14.01 15.41 -11.53
N ARG A 96 -13.04 16.20 -11.97
CA ARG A 96 -12.94 17.64 -11.73
C ARG A 96 -12.54 18.40 -13.01
N HIS A 97 -12.80 19.69 -13.06
CA HIS A 97 -12.36 20.57 -14.13
C HIS A 97 -10.84 20.63 -14.19
N VAL A 98 -10.30 20.89 -15.39
CA VAL A 98 -8.85 21.01 -15.58
C VAL A 98 -8.32 22.34 -15.00
N GLU A 99 -7.02 22.41 -14.76
CA GLU A 99 -6.34 23.54 -14.10
C GLU A 99 -6.56 24.89 -14.80
N LYS A 100 -6.79 24.87 -16.12
CA LYS A 100 -6.98 26.10 -16.92
C LYS A 100 -8.41 26.62 -16.97
N ASP A 101 -9.37 25.89 -16.43
CA ASP A 101 -10.77 26.28 -16.42
C ASP A 101 -11.05 27.35 -15.36
N VAL A 102 -12.13 28.11 -15.54
CA VAL A 102 -12.62 29.09 -14.54
C VAL A 102 -12.95 28.40 -13.21
N LEU A 103 -13.45 27.18 -13.27
CA LEU A 103 -13.76 26.32 -12.12
C LEU A 103 -12.63 25.31 -11.84
N ALA A 104 -11.37 25.72 -12.05
CA ALA A 104 -10.21 24.84 -11.90
C ALA A 104 -10.30 23.95 -10.65
N PHE A 105 -10.11 22.65 -10.87
CA PHE A 105 -10.15 21.60 -9.84
C PHE A 105 -11.48 21.37 -9.13
N GLN A 106 -12.52 22.16 -9.37
CA GLN A 106 -13.85 21.87 -8.83
C GLN A 106 -14.43 20.61 -9.51
N SER A 107 -15.19 19.83 -8.77
CA SER A 107 -15.91 18.66 -9.28
C SER A 107 -16.84 19.04 -10.43
N VAL A 108 -16.88 18.22 -11.48
CA VAL A 108 -17.72 18.48 -12.66
C VAL A 108 -19.23 18.35 -12.39
N ASN A 109 -19.62 17.68 -11.33
CA ASN A 109 -21.02 17.38 -11.00
C ASN A 109 -21.46 17.84 -9.61
N THR A 110 -20.54 18.43 -8.83
CA THR A 110 -20.84 18.87 -7.46
C THR A 110 -20.16 20.21 -7.21
N ALA A 111 -20.93 21.28 -7.17
CA ALA A 111 -20.44 22.61 -6.87
C ALA A 111 -19.87 22.68 -5.45
N GLY A 112 -18.74 23.40 -5.28
CA GLY A 112 -18.07 23.56 -3.99
C GLY A 112 -17.23 22.35 -3.55
N LEU A 113 -17.24 21.23 -4.27
CA LEU A 113 -16.40 20.08 -4.00
C LEU A 113 -15.11 20.16 -4.82
N TYR A 114 -13.96 20.04 -4.16
CA TYR A 114 -12.63 20.10 -4.79
C TYR A 114 -11.85 18.80 -4.53
N PRO A 115 -12.03 17.76 -5.37
CA PRO A 115 -11.33 16.50 -5.22
C PRO A 115 -9.82 16.67 -5.37
N ALA A 116 -9.04 16.19 -4.41
CA ALA A 116 -7.59 16.33 -4.38
C ALA A 116 -6.86 15.06 -3.94
N GLY A 117 -5.65 14.90 -4.41
CA GLY A 117 -4.70 13.89 -3.95
C GLY A 117 -5.07 12.45 -4.26
N GLU A 118 -4.54 11.54 -3.45
CA GLU A 118 -4.65 10.10 -3.68
C GLU A 118 -6.08 9.60 -3.56
N GLY A 119 -6.81 9.97 -2.52
CA GLY A 119 -8.18 9.51 -2.31
C GLY A 119 -9.15 9.89 -3.43
N ALA A 120 -8.89 11.00 -4.13
CA ALA A 120 -9.66 11.45 -5.29
C ALA A 120 -9.16 10.87 -6.63
N GLY A 121 -8.09 10.07 -6.63
CA GLY A 121 -7.55 9.42 -7.82
C GLY A 121 -6.63 10.28 -8.68
N TYR A 122 -6.01 11.34 -8.13
CA TYR A 122 -5.14 12.25 -8.89
C TYR A 122 -3.64 12.12 -8.59
N ALA A 123 -3.26 11.44 -7.52
CA ALA A 123 -1.88 11.24 -7.16
C ALA A 123 -1.70 9.96 -6.35
N GLY A 124 -0.64 9.20 -6.58
CA GLY A 124 -0.36 7.93 -5.90
C GLY A 124 0.85 7.97 -4.96
N GLY A 125 1.48 9.13 -4.75
CA GLY A 125 2.64 9.28 -3.88
C GLY A 125 2.50 10.49 -2.94
N ILE A 126 3.21 10.46 -1.82
CA ILE A 126 3.16 11.50 -0.77
C ILE A 126 3.39 12.89 -1.35
N MET A 127 4.49 13.08 -2.09
CA MET A 127 4.82 14.39 -2.66
C MET A 127 3.85 14.82 -3.77
N SER A 128 3.45 13.91 -4.64
CA SER A 128 2.49 14.23 -5.71
C SER A 128 1.11 14.57 -5.17
N ALA A 129 0.67 13.89 -4.10
CA ALA A 129 -0.59 14.22 -3.43
C ALA A 129 -0.53 15.59 -2.73
N ALA A 130 0.60 15.92 -2.09
CA ALA A 130 0.82 17.23 -1.48
C ALA A 130 0.80 18.37 -2.52
N ILE A 131 1.51 18.20 -3.65
CA ILE A 131 1.54 19.18 -4.75
C ILE A 131 0.13 19.38 -5.33
N ASP A 132 -0.61 18.30 -5.56
CA ASP A 132 -1.98 18.39 -6.07
C ASP A 132 -2.88 19.14 -5.08
N GLY A 133 -2.77 18.87 -3.78
CA GLY A 133 -3.49 19.59 -2.74
C GLY A 133 -3.19 21.10 -2.70
N ILE A 134 -1.92 21.48 -2.85
CA ILE A 134 -1.50 22.88 -2.92
C ILE A 134 -2.14 23.57 -4.13
N LYS A 135 -2.07 22.97 -5.31
CA LYS A 135 -2.69 23.52 -6.54
C LYS A 135 -4.20 23.70 -6.40
N VAL A 136 -4.87 22.74 -5.79
CA VAL A 136 -6.32 22.82 -5.52
C VAL A 136 -6.62 23.97 -4.56
N ALA A 137 -5.85 24.11 -3.48
CA ALA A 137 -6.01 25.19 -2.51
C ALA A 137 -5.78 26.58 -3.14
N GLU A 138 -4.74 26.73 -3.99
CA GLU A 138 -4.48 27.97 -4.72
C GLU A 138 -5.62 28.33 -5.68
N ALA A 139 -6.17 27.35 -6.39
CA ALA A 139 -7.30 27.57 -7.29
C ALA A 139 -8.56 28.01 -6.53
N LEU A 140 -8.82 27.36 -5.39
CA LEU A 140 -9.92 27.73 -4.50
C LEU A 140 -9.75 29.16 -3.97
N ALA A 141 -8.57 29.52 -3.49
CA ALA A 141 -8.28 30.87 -3.01
C ALA A 141 -8.52 31.91 -4.11
N LYS A 142 -8.01 31.67 -5.33
CA LYS A 142 -8.25 32.58 -6.48
C LYS A 142 -9.73 32.70 -6.85
N TYR A 143 -10.52 31.65 -6.71
CA TYR A 143 -11.94 31.67 -7.01
C TYR A 143 -12.74 32.56 -6.03
N TYR A 144 -12.42 32.47 -4.73
CA TYR A 144 -13.13 33.20 -3.68
C TYR A 144 -12.53 34.59 -3.37
N SER A 145 -11.38 34.95 -3.96
CA SER A 145 -10.79 36.27 -3.79
C SER A 145 -11.31 37.31 -4.83
N LYS A 146 -12.24 36.92 -5.68
CA LYS A 146 -12.94 37.78 -6.63
C LYS A 146 -14.22 38.34 -6.01
#